data_c84f3e98009ad5764aaae788bc2b94cd
#
_entry.id   c84f3e98009ad5764aaae788bc2b94cd
#
_cell.length_a   1.000
_cell.length_b   1.000
_cell.length_c   1.000
_cell.angle_alpha   90.00
_cell.angle_beta   90.00
_cell.angle_gamma   90.00
#
_symmetry.space_group_name_H-M   'P 1'
#
loop_
_entity.id
_entity.type
_entity.pdbx_description
1 polymer ?
#
loop_
_entity_poly.entity_id
_entity_poly.type
_entity_poly.pdbx_seq_one_letter_code
_entity_poly.pdbx_strand_id
1 'polypeptide(L)'
;MIKDKYLQKIGNLIAENRQKQGLTQTQLAEAIGTSQSAINRIENGGQNISIDMIARISEVLNNNIVTVNHSGKMNFKVTGGKKLSGEIQVKTSKNAAVGLLCASLLNKGKTTLRKVARIEEVNRIIEVLNSIGVKTRWLDGSDLEIVPPARLRLEDMDIAAAKRTRTVIMFLGPLLHQSEDFTLPF
;
A
#
# COMPACT_ATOMS: atom_id res chain seq x y z
N MET A 1 0.63 -19.18 -10.94
CA MET A 1 1.90 -19.26 -10.14
C MET A 1 1.96 -18.32 -8.95
N ILE A 2 1.84 -16.98 -9.07
CA ILE A 2 1.84 -16.08 -7.88
C ILE A 2 0.52 -16.17 -7.12
N LYS A 3 -0.62 -16.19 -7.82
CA LYS A 3 -1.98 -16.27 -7.27
C LYS A 3 -2.19 -17.52 -6.42
N ASP A 4 -1.73 -18.65 -6.88
CA ASP A 4 -1.91 -19.95 -6.20
C ASP A 4 -1.19 -20.01 -4.85
N LYS A 5 -0.01 -19.40 -4.76
CA LYS A 5 0.76 -19.30 -3.51
C LYS A 5 0.04 -18.48 -2.42
N TYR A 6 -0.69 -17.43 -2.82
CA TYR A 6 -1.46 -16.62 -1.86
C TYR A 6 -2.74 -17.32 -1.44
N LEU A 7 -3.46 -17.98 -2.36
CA LEU A 7 -4.65 -18.75 -2.03
C LEU A 7 -4.32 -19.88 -1.06
N GLN A 8 -3.20 -20.58 -1.27
CA GLN A 8 -2.75 -21.64 -0.37
C GLN A 8 -2.41 -21.08 1.02
N LYS A 9 -1.74 -19.92 1.11
CA LYS A 9 -1.44 -19.28 2.41
C LYS A 9 -2.69 -18.89 3.18
N ILE A 10 -3.67 -18.30 2.50
CA ILE A 10 -4.96 -17.93 3.11
C ILE A 10 -5.72 -19.18 3.54
N GLY A 11 -5.76 -20.20 2.69
CA GLY A 11 -6.40 -21.46 3.00
C GLY A 11 -5.81 -22.13 4.25
N ASN A 12 -4.49 -22.22 4.32
CA ASN A 12 -3.80 -22.76 5.49
C ASN A 12 -4.12 -21.97 6.77
N LEU A 13 -4.14 -20.64 6.69
CA LEU A 13 -4.47 -19.79 7.83
C LEU A 13 -5.90 -20.02 8.33
N ILE A 14 -6.84 -20.21 7.42
CA ILE A 14 -8.24 -20.56 7.75
C ILE A 14 -8.29 -21.91 8.44
N ALA A 15 -7.64 -22.94 7.88
CA ALA A 15 -7.61 -24.29 8.44
C ALA A 15 -7.01 -24.32 9.87
N GLU A 16 -5.88 -23.63 10.08
CA GLU A 16 -5.23 -23.52 11.39
C GLU A 16 -6.15 -22.85 12.43
N ASN A 17 -6.81 -21.76 12.07
CA ASN A 17 -7.69 -21.04 13.00
C ASN A 17 -8.94 -21.86 13.31
N ARG A 18 -9.53 -22.54 12.32
CA ARG A 18 -10.64 -23.45 12.53
C ARG A 18 -10.28 -24.58 13.50
N GLN A 19 -9.13 -25.23 13.27
CA GLN A 19 -8.65 -26.32 14.13
C GLN A 19 -8.35 -25.86 15.55
N LYS A 20 -7.77 -24.66 15.74
CA LYS A 20 -7.54 -24.07 17.07
C LYS A 20 -8.84 -23.85 17.85
N GLN A 21 -9.95 -23.64 17.16
CA GLN A 21 -11.27 -23.51 17.78
C GLN A 21 -12.01 -24.85 17.92
N GLY A 22 -11.41 -25.96 17.50
CA GLY A 22 -11.99 -27.28 17.57
C GLY A 22 -13.14 -27.52 16.58
N LEU A 23 -13.30 -26.65 15.57
CA LEU A 23 -14.36 -26.78 14.58
C LEU A 23 -13.98 -27.76 13.48
N THR A 24 -14.94 -28.57 13.05
CA THR A 24 -14.85 -29.38 11.81
C THR A 24 -15.11 -28.50 10.59
N GLN A 25 -14.70 -28.95 9.40
CA GLN A 25 -15.04 -28.26 8.15
C GLN A 25 -16.54 -28.14 7.92
N THR A 26 -17.30 -29.14 8.35
CA THR A 26 -18.77 -29.15 8.27
C THR A 26 -19.37 -28.07 9.16
N GLN A 27 -18.94 -27.98 10.41
CA GLN A 27 -19.42 -26.97 11.36
C GLN A 27 -19.10 -25.54 10.89
N LEU A 28 -17.89 -25.31 10.36
CA LEU A 28 -17.56 -24.02 9.77
C LEU A 28 -18.42 -23.71 8.55
N ALA A 29 -18.66 -24.69 7.69
CA ALA A 29 -19.49 -24.54 6.50
C ALA A 29 -20.94 -24.17 6.86
N GLU A 30 -21.53 -24.84 7.83
CA GLU A 30 -22.88 -24.56 8.35
C GLU A 30 -22.96 -23.15 8.94
N ALA A 31 -21.98 -22.76 9.76
CA ALA A 31 -21.94 -21.45 10.40
C ALA A 31 -21.85 -20.27 9.42
N ILE A 32 -21.22 -20.45 8.25
CA ILE A 32 -21.11 -19.41 7.23
C ILE A 32 -22.06 -19.57 6.04
N GLY A 33 -22.95 -20.58 6.07
CA GLY A 33 -23.93 -20.81 5.02
C GLY A 33 -23.35 -21.32 3.70
N THR A 34 -22.41 -22.28 3.77
CA THR A 34 -21.78 -22.91 2.59
C THR A 34 -21.68 -24.43 2.74
N SER A 35 -21.06 -25.11 1.76
CA SER A 35 -20.85 -26.56 1.81
C SER A 35 -19.48 -26.93 2.38
N GLN A 36 -19.37 -28.09 3.04
CA GLN A 36 -18.09 -28.63 3.52
C GLN A 36 -17.07 -28.75 2.38
N SER A 37 -17.51 -29.18 1.19
CA SER A 37 -16.61 -29.26 0.02
C SER A 37 -16.07 -27.90 -0.45
N ALA A 38 -16.80 -26.81 -0.24
CA ALA A 38 -16.32 -25.47 -0.51
C ALA A 38 -15.22 -25.07 0.50
N ILE A 39 -15.43 -25.35 1.80
CA ILE A 39 -14.41 -25.11 2.83
C ILE A 39 -13.14 -25.90 2.54
N ASN A 40 -13.30 -27.18 2.19
CA ASN A 40 -12.14 -28.02 1.83
C ASN A 40 -11.33 -27.42 0.67
N ARG A 41 -11.99 -26.98 -0.42
CA ARG A 41 -11.31 -26.32 -1.54
C ARG A 41 -10.63 -25.01 -1.14
N ILE A 42 -11.27 -24.21 -0.28
CA ILE A 42 -10.71 -22.97 0.24
C ILE A 42 -9.44 -23.25 1.05
N GLU A 43 -9.50 -24.18 2.00
CA GLU A 43 -8.38 -24.54 2.86
C GLU A 43 -7.18 -25.09 2.07
N ASN A 44 -7.44 -25.79 0.95
CA ASN A 44 -6.41 -26.31 0.07
C ASN A 44 -5.99 -25.32 -1.04
N GLY A 45 -6.43 -24.06 -1.00
CA GLY A 45 -6.07 -23.05 -2.00
C GLY A 45 -6.61 -23.30 -3.40
N GLY A 46 -7.51 -24.28 -3.55
CA GLY A 46 -8.09 -24.69 -4.84
C GLY A 46 -9.24 -23.83 -5.34
N GLN A 47 -9.60 -22.77 -4.61
CA GLN A 47 -10.71 -21.88 -4.96
C GLN A 47 -10.38 -20.42 -4.68
N ASN A 48 -10.80 -19.54 -5.59
CA ASN A 48 -10.75 -18.10 -5.35
C ASN A 48 -11.77 -17.72 -4.27
N ILE A 49 -11.34 -16.95 -3.27
CA ILE A 49 -12.18 -16.58 -2.14
C ILE A 49 -12.60 -15.13 -2.33
N SER A 50 -13.91 -14.86 -2.24
CA SER A 50 -14.41 -13.49 -2.23
C SER A 50 -14.11 -12.80 -0.89
N ILE A 51 -14.04 -11.48 -0.89
CA ILE A 51 -13.84 -10.69 0.34
C ILE A 51 -14.99 -10.93 1.32
N ASP A 52 -16.23 -11.05 0.83
CA ASP A 52 -17.40 -11.38 1.63
C ASP A 52 -17.26 -12.75 2.34
N MET A 53 -16.78 -13.77 1.63
CA MET A 53 -16.53 -15.08 2.22
C MET A 53 -15.44 -15.03 3.30
N ILE A 54 -14.36 -14.27 3.07
CA ILE A 54 -13.31 -14.07 4.08
C ILE A 54 -13.86 -13.36 5.30
N ALA A 55 -14.72 -12.36 5.13
CA ALA A 55 -15.34 -11.64 6.24
C ALA A 55 -16.20 -12.57 7.10
N ARG A 56 -17.08 -13.39 6.49
CA ARG A 56 -17.91 -14.38 7.20
C ARG A 56 -17.07 -15.42 7.94
N ILE A 57 -16.02 -15.94 7.32
CA ILE A 57 -15.09 -16.87 7.98
C ILE A 57 -14.40 -16.20 9.18
N SER A 58 -13.94 -14.95 9.01
CA SER A 58 -13.28 -14.19 10.07
C SER A 58 -14.19 -13.95 11.29
N GLU A 59 -15.48 -13.68 11.04
CA GLU A 59 -16.47 -13.45 12.08
C GLU A 59 -16.71 -14.73 12.90
N VAL A 60 -16.93 -15.86 12.23
CA VAL A 60 -17.14 -17.16 12.91
C VAL A 60 -15.90 -17.62 13.68
N LEU A 61 -14.71 -17.40 13.10
CA LEU A 61 -13.47 -17.80 13.75
C LEU A 61 -12.98 -16.80 14.81
N ASN A 62 -13.73 -15.74 15.12
CA ASN A 62 -13.32 -14.68 16.08
C ASN A 62 -11.88 -14.22 15.89
N ASN A 63 -11.38 -14.30 14.67
CA ASN A 63 -10.02 -14.00 14.32
C ASN A 63 -10.01 -13.18 13.03
N ASN A 64 -9.53 -11.95 13.13
CA ASN A 64 -9.49 -11.04 11.99
C ASN A 64 -8.48 -11.56 10.96
N ILE A 65 -8.91 -12.45 10.06
CA ILE A 65 -8.10 -12.94 8.94
C ILE A 65 -7.82 -11.79 7.97
N VAL A 66 -8.86 -10.99 7.68
CA VAL A 66 -8.76 -9.71 6.98
C VAL A 66 -9.85 -8.79 7.55
N THR A 67 -9.46 -7.66 8.08
CA THR A 67 -10.43 -6.63 8.49
C THR A 67 -10.54 -5.60 7.37
N VAL A 68 -11.62 -5.66 6.60
CA VAL A 68 -11.99 -4.58 5.67
C VAL A 68 -12.86 -3.60 6.44
N ASN A 69 -12.29 -2.48 6.83
CA ASN A 69 -13.08 -1.41 7.45
C ASN A 69 -13.81 -0.63 6.35
N HIS A 70 -15.09 -0.34 6.55
CA HIS A 70 -15.93 0.46 5.64
C HIS A 70 -15.39 1.87 5.35
N SER A 71 -14.41 2.33 6.13
CA SER A 71 -13.73 3.63 5.93
C SER A 71 -12.45 3.54 5.08
N GLY A 72 -12.13 2.40 4.48
CA GLY A 72 -10.90 2.22 3.69
C GLY A 72 -9.60 2.32 4.50
N LYS A 73 -9.66 2.39 5.82
CA LYS A 73 -8.50 2.44 6.71
C LYS A 73 -8.08 1.04 7.10
N MET A 74 -6.78 0.76 6.96
CA MET A 74 -6.19 -0.48 7.44
C MET A 74 -5.95 -0.38 8.95
N ASN A 75 -6.50 -1.31 9.71
CA ASN A 75 -6.27 -1.40 11.15
C ASN A 75 -5.31 -2.55 11.46
N PHE A 76 -4.40 -2.32 12.37
CA PHE A 76 -3.47 -3.33 12.87
C PHE A 76 -3.80 -3.65 14.32
N LYS A 77 -3.98 -4.95 14.63
CA LYS A 77 -4.01 -5.42 16.01
C LYS A 77 -2.60 -5.88 16.39
N VAL A 78 -1.96 -5.16 17.29
CA VAL A 78 -0.64 -5.50 17.79
C VAL A 78 -0.78 -6.14 19.17
N THR A 79 -0.34 -7.39 19.30
CA THR A 79 -0.27 -8.09 20.59
C THR A 79 1.16 -8.03 21.08
N GLY A 80 1.40 -7.24 22.12
CA GLY A 80 2.71 -7.07 22.75
C GLY A 80 3.08 -8.21 23.70
N GLY A 81 4.14 -8.01 24.48
CA GLY A 81 4.58 -8.91 25.56
C GLY A 81 5.41 -10.11 25.10
N LYS A 82 5.77 -10.21 23.81
CA LYS A 82 6.69 -11.25 23.31
C LYS A 82 8.10 -10.70 23.12
N LYS A 83 9.11 -11.45 23.57
CA LYS A 83 10.51 -11.15 23.26
C LYS A 83 10.72 -11.32 21.75
N LEU A 84 11.19 -10.26 21.11
CA LEU A 84 11.51 -10.28 19.69
C LEU A 84 12.96 -10.75 19.50
N SER A 85 13.21 -11.57 18.49
CA SER A 85 14.54 -11.99 18.06
C SER A 85 14.54 -12.10 16.53
N GLY A 86 15.71 -11.82 15.92
CA GLY A 86 15.90 -11.86 14.48
C GLY A 86 16.51 -10.58 13.94
N GLU A 87 16.75 -10.56 12.65
CA GLU A 87 17.25 -9.41 11.89
C GLU A 87 16.16 -8.79 11.03
N ILE A 88 16.13 -7.47 10.96
CA ILE A 88 15.32 -6.72 10.00
C ILE A 88 16.21 -5.77 9.21
N GLN A 89 16.17 -5.88 7.89
CA GLN A 89 16.84 -4.93 7.03
C GLN A 89 16.00 -3.66 6.90
N VAL A 90 16.52 -2.55 7.42
CA VAL A 90 15.88 -1.24 7.31
C VAL A 90 15.89 -0.79 5.85
N LYS A 91 14.73 -0.42 5.34
CA LYS A 91 14.59 0.17 4.00
C LYS A 91 14.95 1.65 4.05
N THR A 92 14.99 2.29 2.89
CA THR A 92 15.39 3.69 2.70
C THR A 92 14.56 4.70 3.49
N SER A 93 15.16 5.86 3.76
CA SER A 93 14.54 6.96 4.50
C SER A 93 13.38 7.58 3.71
N LYS A 94 12.21 7.68 4.34
CA LYS A 94 11.04 8.41 3.84
C LYS A 94 11.37 9.89 3.56
N ASN A 95 11.99 10.55 4.51
CA ASN A 95 12.29 11.98 4.40
C ASN A 95 13.29 12.28 3.28
N ALA A 96 14.30 11.42 3.11
CA ALA A 96 15.22 11.53 2.00
C ALA A 96 14.50 11.33 0.64
N ALA A 97 13.59 10.35 0.54
CA ALA A 97 12.84 10.12 -0.69
C ALA A 97 12.02 11.35 -1.08
N VAL A 98 11.25 11.92 -0.15
CA VAL A 98 10.43 13.12 -0.41
C VAL A 98 11.30 14.32 -0.79
N GLY A 99 12.38 14.56 -0.05
CA GLY A 99 13.30 15.66 -0.36
C GLY A 99 13.93 15.55 -1.74
N LEU A 100 14.39 14.35 -2.11
CA LEU A 100 14.98 14.08 -3.42
C LEU A 100 13.94 14.15 -4.56
N LEU A 101 12.69 13.74 -4.33
CA LEU A 101 11.60 13.92 -5.28
C LEU A 101 11.34 15.39 -5.57
N CYS A 102 11.26 16.24 -4.56
CA CYS A 102 11.09 17.67 -4.74
C CYS A 102 12.34 18.29 -5.43
N ALA A 103 13.53 17.93 -4.97
CA ALA A 103 14.78 18.43 -5.56
C ALA A 103 14.98 18.00 -7.02
N SER A 104 14.37 16.89 -7.46
CA SER A 104 14.45 16.44 -8.86
C SER A 104 13.88 17.46 -9.85
N LEU A 105 13.01 18.36 -9.40
CA LEU A 105 12.47 19.46 -10.22
C LEU A 105 13.54 20.49 -10.63
N LEU A 106 14.66 20.59 -9.90
CA LEU A 106 15.77 21.46 -10.27
C LEU A 106 16.55 20.95 -11.48
N ASN A 107 16.43 19.65 -11.79
CA ASN A 107 17.05 19.07 -12.97
C ASN A 107 16.08 19.14 -14.16
N LYS A 108 16.52 19.68 -15.27
CA LYS A 108 15.73 19.73 -16.51
C LYS A 108 15.75 18.41 -17.30
N GLY A 109 16.66 17.52 -16.97
CA GLY A 109 16.79 16.22 -17.60
C GLY A 109 16.16 15.09 -16.77
N LYS A 110 16.34 13.87 -17.26
CA LYS A 110 15.90 12.65 -16.57
C LYS A 110 16.68 12.44 -15.28
N THR A 111 15.98 12.16 -14.20
CA THR A 111 16.54 11.76 -12.89
C THR A 111 16.09 10.35 -12.56
N THR A 112 16.97 9.50 -12.05
CA THR A 112 16.64 8.20 -11.50
C THR A 112 17.01 8.13 -10.03
N LEU A 113 16.02 8.01 -9.17
CA LEU A 113 16.19 7.76 -7.75
C LEU A 113 16.18 6.27 -7.47
N ARG A 114 17.24 5.76 -6.83
CA ARG A 114 17.35 4.32 -6.52
C ARG A 114 16.82 4.01 -5.14
N LYS A 115 16.19 2.85 -5.00
CA LYS A 115 15.68 2.29 -3.73
C LYS A 115 14.74 3.26 -3.00
N VAL A 116 13.82 3.88 -3.72
CA VAL A 116 12.80 4.78 -3.16
C VAL A 116 11.78 3.98 -2.35
N ALA A 117 11.44 4.46 -1.15
CA ALA A 117 10.43 3.81 -0.33
C ALA A 117 9.04 3.90 -1.00
N ARG A 118 8.39 2.76 -1.22
CA ARG A 118 7.01 2.68 -1.76
C ARG A 118 6.01 2.82 -0.62
N ILE A 119 5.81 4.02 -0.15
CA ILE A 119 4.91 4.37 0.94
C ILE A 119 3.92 5.44 0.50
N GLU A 120 2.84 5.59 1.24
CA GLU A 120 1.72 6.47 0.89
C GLU A 120 2.17 7.93 0.67
N GLU A 121 3.00 8.48 1.53
CA GLU A 121 3.46 9.86 1.41
C GLU A 121 4.30 10.11 0.15
N VAL A 122 5.15 9.15 -0.24
CA VAL A 122 5.90 9.19 -1.50
C VAL A 122 4.94 9.15 -2.69
N ASN A 123 3.90 8.30 -2.64
CA ASN A 123 2.90 8.22 -3.70
C ASN A 123 2.14 9.54 -3.84
N ARG A 124 1.79 10.22 -2.72
CA ARG A 124 1.14 11.54 -2.76
C ARG A 124 2.02 12.61 -3.41
N ILE A 125 3.31 12.62 -3.12
CA ILE A 125 4.24 13.54 -3.79
C ILE A 125 4.34 13.21 -5.29
N ILE A 126 4.35 11.94 -5.67
CA ILE A 126 4.34 11.51 -7.07
C ILE A 126 3.05 11.95 -7.77
N GLU A 127 1.89 11.86 -7.12
CA GLU A 127 0.62 12.36 -7.66
C GLU A 127 0.69 13.86 -7.94
N VAL A 128 1.21 14.64 -7.00
CA VAL A 128 1.41 16.09 -7.18
C VAL A 128 2.40 16.37 -8.32
N LEU A 129 3.52 15.66 -8.40
CA LEU A 129 4.47 15.80 -9.50
C LEU A 129 3.83 15.51 -10.86
N ASN A 130 3.06 14.43 -10.95
CA ASN A 130 2.39 14.05 -12.19
C ASN A 130 1.33 15.08 -12.61
N SER A 131 0.58 15.67 -11.66
CA SER A 131 -0.42 16.68 -11.97
C SER A 131 0.18 17.95 -12.60
N ILE A 132 1.37 18.35 -12.17
CA ILE A 132 2.08 19.51 -12.74
C ILE A 132 2.89 19.19 -14.00
N GLY A 133 2.68 17.98 -14.57
CA GLY A 133 3.23 17.56 -15.86
C GLY A 133 4.54 16.78 -15.80
N VAL A 134 5.06 16.47 -14.62
CA VAL A 134 6.24 15.60 -14.46
C VAL A 134 5.84 14.16 -14.79
N LYS A 135 6.60 13.47 -15.60
CA LYS A 135 6.38 12.05 -15.88
C LYS A 135 7.19 11.22 -14.90
N THR A 136 6.53 10.30 -14.20
CA THR A 136 7.19 9.38 -13.27
C THR A 136 6.92 7.95 -13.68
N ARG A 137 7.91 7.08 -13.51
CA ARG A 137 7.78 5.65 -13.80
C ARG A 137 8.61 4.83 -12.82
N TRP A 138 7.95 3.90 -12.14
CA TRP A 138 8.64 2.89 -11.36
C TRP A 138 9.37 1.91 -12.30
N LEU A 139 10.65 1.73 -12.04
CA LEU A 139 11.49 0.73 -12.66
C LEU A 139 11.48 -0.56 -11.83
N ASP A 140 12.26 -1.54 -12.23
CA ASP A 140 12.41 -2.80 -11.49
C ASP A 140 12.84 -2.55 -10.04
N GLY A 141 12.23 -3.33 -9.13
CA GLY A 141 12.47 -3.17 -7.70
C GLY A 141 11.76 -1.93 -7.12
N SER A 142 12.52 -0.95 -6.66
CA SER A 142 12.03 0.29 -6.03
C SER A 142 12.74 1.54 -6.58
N ASP A 143 13.26 1.45 -7.79
CA ASP A 143 13.84 2.61 -8.48
C ASP A 143 12.75 3.42 -9.17
N LEU A 144 12.86 4.74 -9.15
CA LEU A 144 11.91 5.67 -9.73
C LEU A 144 12.58 6.58 -10.75
N GLU A 145 12.09 6.55 -11.98
CA GLU A 145 12.48 7.47 -13.04
C GLU A 145 11.55 8.69 -13.02
N ILE A 146 12.13 9.88 -13.15
CA ILE A 146 11.44 11.16 -13.10
C ILE A 146 11.93 12.00 -14.29
N VAL A 147 10.98 12.48 -15.08
CA VAL A 147 11.25 13.31 -16.26
C VAL A 147 10.37 14.55 -16.17
N PRO A 148 10.94 15.71 -15.80
CA PRO A 148 10.18 16.97 -15.78
C PRO A 148 9.85 17.43 -17.19
N PRO A 149 8.74 18.16 -17.40
CA PRO A 149 8.43 18.82 -18.65
C PRO A 149 9.34 20.04 -18.87
N ALA A 150 9.34 20.59 -20.07
CA ALA A 150 10.07 21.85 -20.34
C ALA A 150 9.55 23.02 -19.47
N ARG A 151 8.25 23.02 -19.16
CA ARG A 151 7.60 23.99 -18.25
C ARG A 151 6.61 23.25 -17.35
N LEU A 152 6.68 23.50 -16.05
CA LEU A 152 5.71 22.96 -15.07
C LEU A 152 4.36 23.66 -15.23
N ARG A 153 3.28 22.90 -15.10
CA ARG A 153 1.91 23.39 -15.14
C ARG A 153 1.37 23.49 -13.72
N LEU A 154 1.77 24.52 -13.01
CA LEU A 154 1.44 24.67 -11.58
C LEU A 154 -0.06 24.92 -11.37
N GLU A 155 -0.74 25.47 -12.37
CA GLU A 155 -2.21 25.64 -12.42
C GLU A 155 -2.98 24.31 -12.36
N ASP A 156 -2.38 23.21 -12.85
CA ASP A 156 -2.98 21.87 -12.86
C ASP A 156 -2.70 21.07 -11.56
N MET A 157 -2.09 21.69 -10.55
CA MET A 157 -1.70 20.99 -9.32
C MET A 157 -2.90 20.32 -8.64
N ASP A 158 -2.77 19.03 -8.35
CA ASP A 158 -3.78 18.29 -7.57
C ASP A 158 -3.80 18.76 -6.12
N ILE A 159 -4.73 19.68 -5.84
CA ILE A 159 -4.93 20.27 -4.52
C ILE A 159 -5.34 19.21 -3.50
N ALA A 160 -6.10 18.20 -3.90
CA ALA A 160 -6.55 17.15 -3.00
C ALA A 160 -5.38 16.25 -2.56
N ALA A 161 -4.49 15.88 -3.48
CA ALA A 161 -3.27 15.15 -3.16
C ALA A 161 -2.32 16.00 -2.32
N ALA A 162 -2.13 17.27 -2.68
CA ALA A 162 -1.27 18.20 -1.97
C ALA A 162 -1.70 18.41 -0.50
N LYS A 163 -2.99 18.62 -0.23
CA LYS A 163 -3.54 18.79 1.13
C LYS A 163 -3.45 17.52 1.99
N ARG A 164 -3.25 16.34 1.40
CA ARG A 164 -3.08 15.08 2.15
C ARG A 164 -1.68 14.85 2.68
N THR A 165 -0.72 15.70 2.32
CA THR A 165 0.65 15.60 2.81
C THR A 165 1.20 16.96 3.20
N ARG A 166 1.74 17.05 4.44
CA ARG A 166 2.40 18.27 4.91
C ARG A 166 3.71 18.54 4.17
N THR A 167 4.28 17.52 3.55
CA THR A 167 5.58 17.60 2.87
C THR A 167 5.50 18.34 1.53
N VAL A 168 4.31 18.69 1.05
CA VAL A 168 4.14 19.57 -0.11
C VAL A 168 4.89 20.91 0.04
N ILE A 169 5.11 21.38 1.28
CA ILE A 169 5.92 22.57 1.56
C ILE A 169 7.33 22.47 0.97
N MET A 170 7.88 21.27 0.79
CA MET A 170 9.21 21.07 0.24
C MET A 170 9.31 21.43 -1.25
N PHE A 171 8.19 21.56 -1.95
CA PHE A 171 8.16 22.11 -3.31
C PHE A 171 8.55 23.59 -3.35
N LEU A 172 8.45 24.31 -2.24
CA LEU A 172 8.79 25.73 -2.18
C LEU A 172 10.20 26.01 -2.72
N GLY A 173 11.20 25.22 -2.27
CA GLY A 173 12.58 25.43 -2.70
C GLY A 173 12.79 25.36 -4.23
N PRO A 174 12.45 24.23 -4.88
CA PRO A 174 12.63 24.12 -6.33
C PRO A 174 11.70 25.04 -7.14
N LEU A 175 10.49 25.35 -6.66
CA LEU A 175 9.55 26.20 -7.40
C LEU A 175 9.96 27.67 -7.38
N LEU A 176 10.51 28.20 -6.27
CA LEU A 176 11.07 29.55 -6.20
C LEU A 176 12.17 29.79 -7.24
N HIS A 177 12.79 28.73 -7.73
CA HIS A 177 13.85 28.80 -8.76
C HIS A 177 13.28 28.78 -10.19
N GLN A 178 11.99 28.43 -10.37
CA GLN A 178 11.41 28.16 -11.69
C GLN A 178 10.19 29.02 -12.00
N SER A 179 9.59 29.67 -11.01
CA SER A 179 8.38 30.48 -11.19
C SER A 179 8.47 31.73 -10.33
N GLU A 180 8.05 32.87 -10.89
CA GLU A 180 7.98 34.15 -10.16
C GLU A 180 6.81 34.15 -9.18
N ASP A 181 5.68 33.53 -9.59
CA ASP A 181 4.47 33.44 -8.78
C ASP A 181 3.90 32.02 -8.78
N PHE A 182 3.57 31.51 -7.61
CA PHE A 182 2.83 30.24 -7.46
C PHE A 182 2.14 30.17 -6.09
N THR A 183 1.11 29.34 -6.03
CA THR A 183 0.39 29.06 -4.77
C THR A 183 0.57 27.58 -4.41
N LEU A 184 0.97 27.31 -3.16
CA LEU A 184 0.98 25.96 -2.61
C LEU A 184 -0.24 25.80 -1.69
N PRO A 185 -1.05 24.75 -1.89
CA PRO A 185 -2.17 24.45 -0.99
C PRO A 185 -1.65 23.76 0.29
N PHE A 186 -2.03 24.25 1.44
CA PHE A 186 -1.76 23.70 2.77
C PHE A 186 -3.02 23.17 3.44
#